data_b0dc4b32ed16ac90c45b3e3fa5777486
#
_entry.id   b0dc4b32ed16ac90c45b3e3fa5777486
#
_cell.length_a   1.000
_cell.length_b   1.000
_cell.length_c   1.000
_cell.angle_alpha   90.00
_cell.angle_beta   90.00
_cell.angle_gamma   90.00
#
_symmetry.space_group_name_H-M   'P 1'
#
loop_
_entity.id
_entity.type
_entity.pdbx_description
1 polymer ?
#
loop_
_entity_poly.entity_id
_entity_poly.type
_entity_poly.pdbx_seq_one_letter_code
_entity_poly.pdbx_strand_id
1 'polypeptide(L)'
;TYKLPISISRCSNNYGPYHFPEKLIPLMIANALNDKPLPVYGEGINVRDWLYVEDHCAAIDLIIRNGKEAEVYNVGGHNEMRNIDIVKLIVKHLGKSEDLITFVTDRAGHDMRYAIDPTKIHHDLGWLPQTKFEDGIQKTIDWYLNNREWWENIISGEYQQYYEKMYGNR
;
A
#
# COMPACT_ATOMS: atom_id res chain seq x y z
N THR A 1 15.52 -28.42 5.20
CA THR A 1 16.75 -28.78 5.92
C THR A 1 16.48 -29.01 7.41
N TYR A 2 15.84 -28.05 8.06
CA TYR A 2 15.63 -28.06 9.52
C TYR A 2 14.21 -28.49 9.94
N LYS A 3 13.34 -28.79 8.98
CA LYS A 3 11.92 -29.17 9.23
C LYS A 3 11.18 -28.21 10.17
N LEU A 4 11.43 -26.91 10.00
CA LEU A 4 10.74 -25.88 10.76
C LEU A 4 9.26 -25.83 10.35
N PRO A 5 8.32 -25.69 11.29
CA PRO A 5 6.92 -25.52 10.99
C PRO A 5 6.67 -24.09 10.48
N ILE A 6 6.88 -23.85 9.19
CA ILE A 6 6.82 -22.53 8.56
C ILE A 6 5.70 -22.52 7.53
N SER A 7 4.87 -21.47 7.55
CA SER A 7 4.02 -21.08 6.43
C SER A 7 4.49 -19.72 5.90
N ILE A 8 4.30 -19.48 4.61
CA ILE A 8 4.71 -18.23 3.95
C ILE A 8 3.45 -17.53 3.43
N SER A 9 3.25 -16.27 3.80
CA SER A 9 2.28 -15.40 3.13
C SER A 9 2.97 -14.50 2.09
N ARG A 10 2.35 -14.32 0.94
CA ARG A 10 2.75 -13.36 -0.10
C ARG A 10 1.57 -12.45 -0.37
N CYS A 11 1.69 -11.17 -0.09
CA CYS A 11 0.59 -10.22 -0.24
C CYS A 11 0.76 -9.32 -1.46
N SER A 12 -0.36 -8.78 -1.94
CA SER A 12 -0.40 -7.66 -2.88
C SER A 12 -0.03 -6.34 -2.19
N ASN A 13 -0.16 -5.21 -2.88
CA ASN A 13 0.18 -3.90 -2.31
C ASN A 13 -0.73 -3.57 -1.14
N ASN A 14 -0.14 -3.40 0.05
CA ASN A 14 -0.90 -3.01 1.23
C ASN A 14 -1.13 -1.50 1.28
N TYR A 15 -2.26 -1.09 1.83
CA TYR A 15 -2.56 0.31 2.14
C TYR A 15 -3.44 0.39 3.40
N GLY A 16 -3.48 1.56 4.03
CA GLY A 16 -4.23 1.77 5.27
C GLY A 16 -3.47 2.57 6.30
N PRO A 17 -3.87 2.51 7.58
CA PRO A 17 -3.17 3.10 8.70
C PRO A 17 -1.69 2.71 8.76
N TYR A 18 -0.84 3.64 9.20
CA TYR A 18 0.61 3.44 9.39
C TYR A 18 1.40 3.09 8.11
N HIS A 19 0.81 3.25 6.93
CA HIS A 19 1.55 3.06 5.68
C HIS A 19 2.63 4.13 5.55
N PHE A 20 3.89 3.74 5.31
CA PHE A 20 5.05 4.64 5.37
C PHE A 20 4.94 5.78 4.35
N PRO A 21 5.19 7.05 4.72
CA PRO A 21 4.87 8.24 3.93
C PRO A 21 5.52 8.37 2.55
N GLU A 22 6.56 7.60 2.24
CA GLU A 22 7.20 7.57 0.90
C GLU A 22 6.46 6.71 -0.14
N LYS A 23 5.49 5.89 0.30
CA LYS A 23 4.71 5.03 -0.59
C LYS A 23 3.60 5.82 -1.29
N LEU A 24 3.11 5.30 -2.43
CA LEU A 24 2.21 6.03 -3.34
C LEU A 24 1.06 6.73 -2.60
N ILE A 25 0.20 5.98 -1.91
CA ILE A 25 -1.01 6.53 -1.29
C ILE A 25 -0.69 7.60 -0.24
N PRO A 26 0.14 7.32 0.79
CA PRO A 26 0.44 8.34 1.80
C PRO A 26 1.24 9.53 1.26
N LEU A 27 2.13 9.33 0.28
CA LEU A 27 2.85 10.42 -0.37
C LEU A 27 1.88 11.38 -1.06
N MET A 28 0.92 10.83 -1.83
CA MET A 28 -0.08 11.66 -2.52
C MET A 28 -0.97 12.39 -1.53
N ILE A 29 -1.38 11.75 -0.42
CA ILE A 29 -2.15 12.41 0.65
C ILE A 29 -1.35 13.56 1.26
N ALA A 30 -0.11 13.30 1.67
CA ALA A 30 0.75 14.30 2.31
C ALA A 30 1.03 15.49 1.38
N ASN A 31 1.35 15.23 0.11
CA ASN A 31 1.58 16.27 -0.87
C ASN A 31 0.31 17.09 -1.15
N ALA A 32 -0.83 16.43 -1.37
CA ALA A 32 -2.09 17.12 -1.63
C ALA A 32 -2.51 18.02 -0.46
N LEU A 33 -2.34 17.58 0.79
CA LEU A 33 -2.63 18.38 1.98
C LEU A 33 -1.76 19.64 2.09
N ASN A 34 -0.56 19.61 1.51
CA ASN A 34 0.39 20.73 1.51
C ASN A 34 0.42 21.49 0.16
N ASP A 35 -0.56 21.27 -0.71
CA ASP A 35 -0.66 21.86 -2.06
C ASP A 35 0.64 21.69 -2.90
N LYS A 36 1.32 20.56 -2.70
CA LYS A 36 2.54 20.18 -3.44
C LYS A 36 2.19 19.32 -4.66
N PRO A 37 3.08 19.32 -5.69
CA PRO A 37 2.91 18.44 -6.86
C PRO A 37 2.74 16.97 -6.46
N LEU A 38 1.88 16.26 -7.18
CA LEU A 38 1.60 14.83 -7.05
C LEU A 38 2.30 14.08 -8.18
N PRO A 39 3.54 13.58 -7.98
CA PRO A 39 4.31 12.98 -9.05
C PRO A 39 3.76 11.60 -9.43
N VAL A 40 3.35 11.46 -10.68
CA VAL A 40 2.87 10.21 -11.29
C VAL A 40 3.86 9.75 -12.33
N TYR A 41 4.39 8.54 -12.19
CA TYR A 41 5.32 7.97 -13.15
C TYR A 41 4.65 7.63 -14.48
N GLY A 42 5.28 8.02 -15.60
CA GLY A 42 4.77 7.83 -16.95
C GLY A 42 3.38 8.45 -17.09
N GLU A 43 2.42 7.68 -17.59
CA GLU A 43 1.00 8.08 -17.70
C GLU A 43 0.16 7.61 -16.50
N GLY A 44 0.76 6.94 -15.51
CA GLY A 44 0.08 6.41 -14.34
C GLY A 44 -0.83 5.21 -14.62
N ILE A 45 -0.70 4.56 -15.78
CA ILE A 45 -1.54 3.43 -16.21
C ILE A 45 -1.15 2.08 -15.59
N ASN A 46 -0.04 2.04 -14.87
CA ASN A 46 0.42 0.83 -14.19
C ASN A 46 -0.63 0.36 -13.18
N VAL A 47 -0.98 -0.92 -13.25
CA VAL A 47 -2.01 -1.54 -12.42
C VAL A 47 -1.38 -2.26 -11.24
N ARG A 48 -1.98 -2.09 -10.06
CA ARG A 48 -1.63 -2.82 -8.84
C ARG A 48 -2.88 -3.35 -8.17
N ASP A 49 -2.78 -4.52 -7.57
CA ASP A 49 -3.79 -5.04 -6.66
C ASP A 49 -3.55 -4.48 -5.26
N TRP A 50 -4.59 -3.91 -4.65
CA TRP A 50 -4.52 -3.22 -3.37
C TRP A 50 -5.28 -3.96 -2.28
N LEU A 51 -4.57 -4.26 -1.20
CA LEU A 51 -5.08 -4.99 -0.04
C LEU A 51 -5.11 -4.09 1.19
N TYR A 52 -6.30 -3.91 1.77
CA TYR A 52 -6.42 -3.14 3.00
C TYR A 52 -5.68 -3.84 4.15
N VAL A 53 -4.93 -3.09 4.94
CA VAL A 53 -3.98 -3.65 5.92
C VAL A 53 -4.66 -4.51 6.98
N GLU A 54 -5.87 -4.18 7.42
CA GLU A 54 -6.60 -4.98 8.40
C GLU A 54 -7.04 -6.34 7.82
N ASP A 55 -7.44 -6.38 6.54
CA ASP A 55 -7.72 -7.65 5.85
C ASP A 55 -6.46 -8.53 5.75
N HIS A 56 -5.30 -7.91 5.50
CA HIS A 56 -4.03 -8.64 5.50
C HIS A 56 -3.69 -9.19 6.88
N CYS A 57 -3.87 -8.39 7.94
CA CYS A 57 -3.66 -8.85 9.31
C CYS A 57 -4.58 -10.04 9.66
N ALA A 58 -5.86 -9.97 9.26
CA ALA A 58 -6.80 -11.08 9.44
C ALA A 58 -6.36 -12.35 8.69
N ALA A 59 -5.83 -12.19 7.45
CA ALA A 59 -5.27 -13.33 6.70
C ALA A 59 -4.07 -13.96 7.42
N ILE A 60 -3.16 -13.14 7.94
CA ILE A 60 -1.98 -13.61 8.68
C ILE A 60 -2.40 -14.37 9.95
N ASP A 61 -3.32 -13.81 10.74
CA ASP A 61 -3.84 -14.47 11.95
C ASP A 61 -4.48 -15.83 11.61
N LEU A 62 -5.28 -15.87 10.53
CA LEU A 62 -5.90 -17.11 10.08
C LEU A 62 -4.87 -18.16 9.62
N ILE A 63 -3.84 -17.75 8.89
CA ILE A 63 -2.74 -18.64 8.46
C ILE A 63 -2.00 -19.19 9.67
N ILE A 64 -1.73 -18.37 10.69
CA ILE A 64 -1.04 -18.82 11.92
C ILE A 64 -1.86 -19.87 12.66
N ARG A 65 -3.19 -19.71 12.72
CA ARG A 65 -4.07 -20.62 13.47
C ARG A 65 -4.44 -21.89 12.71
N ASN A 66 -4.66 -21.80 11.41
CA ASN A 66 -5.30 -22.83 10.60
C ASN A 66 -4.51 -23.21 9.35
N GLY A 67 -3.44 -22.51 9.04
CA GLY A 67 -2.61 -22.79 7.85
C GLY A 67 -1.87 -24.12 8.00
N LYS A 68 -1.64 -24.76 6.86
CA LYS A 68 -0.82 -25.98 6.80
C LYS A 68 0.65 -25.62 6.81
N GLU A 69 1.43 -26.36 7.56
CA GLU A 69 2.89 -26.24 7.56
C GLU A 69 3.49 -26.48 6.16
N ALA A 70 4.58 -25.79 5.88
CA ALA A 70 5.32 -25.82 4.60
C ALA A 70 4.52 -25.33 3.38
N GLU A 71 3.39 -24.64 3.60
CA GLU A 71 2.56 -24.08 2.53
C GLU A 71 2.81 -22.60 2.29
N VAL A 72 2.54 -22.17 1.06
CA VAL A 72 2.58 -20.77 0.65
C VAL A 72 1.16 -20.30 0.35
N TYR A 73 0.75 -19.19 0.97
CA TYR A 73 -0.54 -18.56 0.75
C TYR A 73 -0.38 -17.17 0.11
N ASN A 74 -0.91 -17.01 -1.08
CA ASN A 74 -1.05 -15.69 -1.68
C ASN A 74 -2.25 -14.97 -1.06
N VAL A 75 -2.07 -13.67 -0.73
CA VAL A 75 -3.08 -12.82 -0.08
C VAL A 75 -3.30 -11.59 -0.94
N GLY A 76 -4.36 -11.58 -1.74
CA GLY A 76 -4.70 -10.51 -2.68
C GLY A 76 -5.95 -9.74 -2.29
N GLY A 77 -6.02 -8.48 -2.73
CA GLY A 77 -7.13 -7.58 -2.38
C GLY A 77 -8.33 -7.66 -3.30
N HIS A 78 -8.19 -8.27 -4.48
CA HIS A 78 -9.18 -8.20 -5.58
C HIS A 78 -9.55 -6.76 -5.97
N ASN A 79 -8.65 -5.81 -5.76
CA ASN A 79 -8.82 -4.38 -6.01
C ASN A 79 -7.74 -3.89 -6.98
N GLU A 80 -7.79 -4.33 -8.23
CA GLU A 80 -6.85 -3.87 -9.25
C GLU A 80 -7.19 -2.45 -9.70
N MET A 81 -6.26 -1.51 -9.46
CA MET A 81 -6.43 -0.09 -9.78
C MET A 81 -5.21 0.46 -10.50
N ARG A 82 -5.43 1.36 -11.46
CA ARG A 82 -4.35 2.15 -12.05
C ARG A 82 -3.88 3.20 -11.06
N ASN A 83 -2.58 3.48 -11.06
CA ASN A 83 -2.00 4.48 -10.16
C ASN A 83 -2.68 5.85 -10.32
N ILE A 84 -2.95 6.28 -11.55
CA ILE A 84 -3.61 7.57 -11.82
C ILE A 84 -5.02 7.64 -11.23
N ASP A 85 -5.79 6.54 -11.26
CA ASP A 85 -7.15 6.53 -10.71
C ASP A 85 -7.13 6.68 -9.19
N ILE A 86 -6.14 6.08 -8.52
CA ILE A 86 -5.94 6.24 -7.07
C ILE A 86 -5.62 7.71 -6.73
N VAL A 87 -4.70 8.33 -7.48
CA VAL A 87 -4.31 9.73 -7.25
C VAL A 87 -5.53 10.65 -7.41
N LYS A 88 -6.34 10.44 -8.45
CA LYS A 88 -7.58 11.20 -8.67
C LYS A 88 -8.61 11.00 -7.56
N LEU A 89 -8.76 9.77 -7.04
CA LEU A 89 -9.62 9.51 -5.88
C LEU A 89 -9.15 10.27 -4.64
N ILE A 90 -7.85 10.28 -4.36
CA ILE A 90 -7.26 11.02 -3.23
C ILE A 90 -7.54 12.52 -3.37
N VAL A 91 -7.23 13.09 -4.53
CA VAL A 91 -7.47 14.52 -4.83
C VAL A 91 -8.93 14.88 -4.63
N LYS A 92 -9.84 14.08 -5.17
CA LYS A 92 -11.29 14.26 -5.02
C LYS A 92 -11.75 14.23 -3.56
N HIS A 93 -11.29 13.24 -2.77
CA HIS A 93 -11.67 13.12 -1.35
C HIS A 93 -11.15 14.28 -0.50
N LEU A 94 -9.97 14.81 -0.83
CA LEU A 94 -9.39 15.95 -0.13
C LEU A 94 -9.90 17.29 -0.62
N GLY A 95 -10.78 17.34 -1.63
CA GLY A 95 -11.29 18.59 -2.23
C GLY A 95 -10.19 19.44 -2.88
N LYS A 96 -9.14 18.79 -3.40
CA LYS A 96 -8.00 19.45 -4.05
C LYS A 96 -8.15 19.45 -5.58
N SER A 97 -7.39 20.31 -6.29
CA SER A 97 -7.38 20.36 -7.74
C SER A 97 -6.57 19.22 -8.37
N GLU A 98 -7.07 18.64 -9.47
CA GLU A 98 -6.29 17.71 -10.31
C GLU A 98 -5.06 18.40 -10.96
N ASP A 99 -4.99 19.71 -11.00
CA ASP A 99 -3.83 20.47 -11.49
C ASP A 99 -2.55 20.20 -10.67
N LEU A 100 -2.68 19.66 -9.46
CA LEU A 100 -1.54 19.19 -8.67
C LEU A 100 -0.87 17.95 -9.26
N ILE A 101 -1.57 17.18 -10.11
CA ILE A 101 -1.02 15.95 -10.71
C ILE A 101 0.05 16.32 -11.73
N THR A 102 1.26 15.82 -11.52
CA THR A 102 2.41 16.07 -12.39
C THR A 102 2.98 14.77 -12.90
N PHE A 103 2.98 14.59 -14.23
CA PHE A 103 3.58 13.39 -14.83
C PHE A 103 5.10 13.52 -14.88
N VAL A 104 5.80 12.50 -14.40
CA VAL A 104 7.26 12.43 -14.36
C VAL A 104 7.77 11.24 -15.18
N THR A 105 9.05 11.28 -15.58
CA THR A 105 9.67 10.17 -16.32
C THR A 105 9.49 8.86 -15.60
N ASP A 106 9.01 7.84 -16.32
CA ASP A 106 8.85 6.52 -15.76
C ASP A 106 10.19 5.85 -15.44
N ARG A 107 10.22 5.00 -14.47
CA ARG A 107 11.44 4.27 -14.08
C ARG A 107 11.65 3.06 -14.98
N ALA A 108 12.92 2.76 -15.28
CA ALA A 108 13.27 1.59 -16.06
C ALA A 108 12.78 0.30 -15.40
N GLY A 109 12.18 -0.60 -16.19
CA GLY A 109 11.66 -1.88 -15.70
C GLY A 109 10.42 -1.78 -14.82
N HIS A 110 9.65 -0.72 -14.95
CA HIS A 110 8.41 -0.56 -14.18
C HIS A 110 7.33 -1.52 -14.67
N ASP A 111 6.93 -2.48 -13.84
CA ASP A 111 5.89 -3.46 -14.18
C ASP A 111 4.57 -2.78 -14.57
N MET A 112 4.04 -3.14 -15.74
CA MET A 112 2.76 -2.61 -16.21
C MET A 112 1.60 -3.09 -15.33
N ARG A 113 1.60 -4.36 -14.93
CA ARG A 113 0.59 -4.95 -14.05
C ARG A 113 1.23 -5.91 -13.07
N TYR A 114 0.86 -5.74 -11.80
CA TYR A 114 1.21 -6.64 -10.71
C TYR A 114 -0.06 -6.94 -9.91
N ALA A 115 -0.47 -8.21 -9.95
CA ALA A 115 -1.61 -8.73 -9.20
C ALA A 115 -1.30 -10.14 -8.68
N ILE A 116 -2.06 -10.59 -7.70
CA ILE A 116 -1.85 -11.88 -7.06
C ILE A 116 -3.14 -12.68 -7.05
N ASP A 117 -3.04 -13.99 -7.24
CA ASP A 117 -4.19 -14.91 -7.15
C ASP A 117 -4.29 -15.50 -5.74
N PRO A 118 -5.34 -15.13 -4.95
CA PRO A 118 -5.56 -15.63 -3.61
C PRO A 118 -6.48 -16.86 -3.56
N THR A 119 -6.75 -17.54 -4.68
CA THR A 119 -7.69 -18.67 -4.74
C THR A 119 -7.38 -19.75 -3.71
N LYS A 120 -6.08 -20.05 -3.49
CA LYS A 120 -5.66 -21.09 -2.55
C LYS A 120 -6.03 -20.76 -1.10
N ILE A 121 -5.80 -19.55 -0.62
CA ILE A 121 -6.14 -19.17 0.76
C ILE A 121 -7.67 -19.20 0.96
N HIS A 122 -8.43 -18.79 -0.05
CA HIS A 122 -9.89 -18.91 -0.01
C HIS A 122 -10.34 -20.36 0.08
N HIS A 123 -9.83 -21.23 -0.79
CA HIS A 123 -10.18 -22.64 -0.81
C HIS A 123 -9.80 -23.35 0.49
N ASP A 124 -8.57 -23.14 0.98
CA ASP A 124 -8.02 -23.91 2.10
C ASP A 124 -8.49 -23.37 3.46
N LEU A 125 -8.68 -22.05 3.57
CA LEU A 125 -8.92 -21.37 4.87
C LEU A 125 -10.21 -20.52 4.88
N GLY A 126 -10.94 -20.42 3.76
CA GLY A 126 -12.17 -19.64 3.65
C GLY A 126 -11.96 -18.12 3.69
N TRP A 127 -10.71 -17.62 3.60
CA TRP A 127 -10.43 -16.19 3.69
C TRP A 127 -10.76 -15.46 2.38
N LEU A 128 -11.38 -14.29 2.52
CA LEU A 128 -11.56 -13.29 1.44
C LEU A 128 -11.36 -11.89 2.01
N PRO A 129 -10.82 -10.94 1.23
CA PRO A 129 -10.78 -9.55 1.64
C PRO A 129 -12.19 -9.01 1.83
N GLN A 130 -12.41 -8.25 2.90
CA GLN A 130 -13.72 -7.69 3.25
C GLN A 130 -13.86 -6.23 2.84
N THR A 131 -12.72 -5.53 2.67
CA THR A 131 -12.71 -4.10 2.42
C THR A 131 -12.60 -3.81 0.93
N LYS A 132 -13.63 -3.20 0.34
CA LYS A 132 -13.57 -2.64 -1.01
C LYS A 132 -12.61 -1.45 -1.04
N PHE A 133 -11.98 -1.21 -2.20
CA PHE A 133 -10.99 -0.14 -2.33
C PHE A 133 -11.57 1.24 -1.99
N GLU A 134 -12.78 1.53 -2.43
CA GLU A 134 -13.46 2.81 -2.20
C GLU A 134 -13.65 3.09 -0.71
N ASP A 135 -14.03 2.07 0.08
CA ASP A 135 -14.21 2.20 1.52
C ASP A 135 -12.86 2.28 2.26
N GLY A 136 -11.90 1.47 1.84
CA GLY A 136 -10.57 1.43 2.44
C GLY A 136 -9.76 2.69 2.20
N ILE A 137 -9.85 3.29 0.99
CA ILE A 137 -9.14 4.54 0.70
C ILE A 137 -9.70 5.71 1.52
N GLN A 138 -11.03 5.77 1.71
CA GLN A 138 -11.65 6.76 2.59
C GLN A 138 -11.13 6.63 4.03
N LYS A 139 -11.18 5.42 4.60
CA LYS A 139 -10.64 5.14 5.94
C LYS A 139 -9.16 5.53 6.06
N THR A 140 -8.40 5.27 5.00
CA THR A 140 -6.97 5.61 4.96
C THR A 140 -6.77 7.12 4.99
N ILE A 141 -7.48 7.87 4.16
CA ILE A 141 -7.40 9.34 4.12
C ILE A 141 -7.80 9.93 5.47
N ASP A 142 -8.92 9.48 6.04
CA ASP A 142 -9.40 9.93 7.36
C ASP A 142 -8.37 9.66 8.46
N TRP A 143 -7.69 8.50 8.40
CA TRP A 143 -6.63 8.20 9.34
C TRP A 143 -5.45 9.18 9.22
N TYR A 144 -4.98 9.50 7.99
CA TYR A 144 -3.90 10.47 7.79
C TYR A 144 -4.29 11.89 8.22
N LEU A 145 -5.55 12.30 8.01
CA LEU A 145 -6.06 13.58 8.49
C LEU A 145 -6.04 13.68 10.02
N ASN A 146 -6.40 12.58 10.70
CA ASN A 146 -6.49 12.52 12.16
C ASN A 146 -5.14 12.24 12.85
N ASN A 147 -4.11 11.84 12.11
CA ASN A 147 -2.80 11.45 12.65
C ASN A 147 -1.65 12.22 11.99
N ARG A 148 -1.84 13.53 11.75
CA ARG A 148 -0.87 14.38 11.05
C ARG A 148 0.49 14.39 11.71
N GLU A 149 0.54 14.51 13.02
CA GLU A 149 1.79 14.54 13.78
C GLU A 149 2.65 13.29 13.52
N TRP A 150 2.04 12.12 13.40
CA TRP A 150 2.77 10.88 13.17
C TRP A 150 3.55 10.90 11.84
N TRP A 151 2.88 11.24 10.73
CA TRP A 151 3.53 11.19 9.43
C TRP A 151 4.35 12.46 9.13
N GLU A 152 3.98 13.63 9.68
CA GLU A 152 4.76 14.86 9.57
C GLU A 152 6.12 14.71 10.24
N ASN A 153 6.20 14.09 11.42
CA ASN A 153 7.45 13.79 12.10
C ASN A 153 8.37 12.87 11.27
N ILE A 154 7.80 11.91 10.55
CA ILE A 154 8.57 11.05 9.65
C ILE A 154 9.12 11.84 8.46
N ILE A 155 8.32 12.73 7.87
CA ILE A 155 8.69 13.51 6.68
C ILE A 155 9.65 14.66 7.03
N SER A 156 9.57 15.23 8.24
CA SER A 156 10.30 16.45 8.67
C SER A 156 11.83 16.31 8.75
N GLY A 157 12.37 15.13 8.46
CA GLY A 157 13.82 14.90 8.35
C GLY A 157 14.49 14.28 9.56
N GLU A 158 13.82 14.13 10.71
CA GLU A 158 14.39 13.35 11.83
C GLU A 158 14.67 11.90 11.43
N TYR A 159 13.74 11.32 10.70
CA TYR A 159 13.92 9.97 10.13
C TYR A 159 14.99 9.94 9.03
N GLN A 160 15.06 10.96 8.17
CA GLN A 160 16.10 11.05 7.13
C GLN A 160 17.49 11.18 7.75
N GLN A 161 17.66 12.02 8.79
CA GLN A 161 18.92 12.14 9.51
C GLN A 161 19.31 10.83 10.22
N TYR A 162 18.33 10.14 10.81
CA TYR A 162 18.55 8.81 11.39
C TYR A 162 18.99 7.81 10.32
N TYR A 163 18.33 7.80 9.16
CA TYR A 163 18.63 6.91 8.04
C TYR A 163 20.03 7.17 7.47
N GLU A 164 20.39 8.42 7.22
CA GLU A 164 21.74 8.83 6.79
C GLU A 164 22.81 8.43 7.81
N LYS A 165 22.56 8.63 9.09
CA LYS A 165 23.46 8.23 10.18
C LYS A 165 23.67 6.71 10.23
N MET A 166 22.64 5.93 9.98
CA MET A 166 22.70 4.45 10.06
C MET A 166 23.19 3.77 8.77
N TYR A 167 22.95 4.39 7.62
CA TYR A 167 23.15 3.72 6.32
C TYR A 167 23.96 4.55 5.31
N GLY A 168 24.20 5.83 5.52
CA GLY A 168 24.87 6.74 4.59
C GLY A 168 26.35 6.46 4.35
N ASN A 169 26.97 5.56 5.12
CA ASN A 169 28.39 5.17 4.99
C ASN A 169 28.55 3.69 4.62
N ARG A 170 27.60 3.09 3.91
CA ARG A 170 27.70 1.69 3.43
C ARG A 170 27.82 1.62 1.93
#